data_362aecb077e8ce6e3f0cb38606600349
#
_entry.id   362aecb077e8ce6e3f0cb38606600349
#
_cell.length_a   1.000
_cell.length_b   1.000
_cell.length_c   1.000
_cell.angle_alpha   90.00
_cell.angle_beta   90.00
_cell.angle_gamma   90.00
#
_symmetry.space_group_name_H-M   'P 1'
#
loop_
_entity.id
_entity.type
_entity.pdbx_description
1 polymer ?
#
loop_
_entity_poly.entity_id
_entity_poly.type
_entity_poly.pdbx_seq_one_letter_code
_entity_poly.pdbx_strand_id
1 'polypeptide(L)'
;MVIVAYDPHFEKTIRKISDAGLKERVKQQIVKIINDPLAGKPMRYSRKQTREVYVPPFRLSSWYDRNQDTIVFLALYHKDEQ
;
A
#
# COMPACT_ATOMS: atom_id res chain seq x y z
N MET A 1 16.92 1.96 9.25
CA MET A 1 15.56 2.51 9.41
C MET A 1 14.94 2.74 8.04
N VAL A 2 13.76 2.24 7.82
CA VAL A 2 13.11 2.38 6.51
C VAL A 2 12.55 3.81 6.34
N ILE A 3 12.68 4.32 5.13
CA ILE A 3 12.09 5.60 4.75
C ILE A 3 10.70 5.29 4.17
N VAL A 4 9.69 6.04 4.60
CA VAL A 4 8.32 5.83 4.14
C VAL A 4 7.85 7.07 3.40
N ALA A 5 7.34 6.87 2.19
CA ALA A 5 6.79 7.94 1.38
C ALA A 5 5.38 7.56 0.91
N TYR A 6 4.58 8.55 0.60
CA TYR A 6 3.21 8.37 0.15
C TYR A 6 3.01 9.12 -1.15
N ASP A 7 2.48 8.42 -2.14
CA ASP A 7 2.06 9.09 -3.37
C ASP A 7 0.93 10.09 -3.03
N PRO A 8 0.95 11.31 -3.57
CA PRO A 8 -0.10 12.29 -3.26
C PRO A 8 -1.51 11.81 -3.56
N HIS A 9 -1.67 11.02 -4.60
CA HIS A 9 -2.96 10.44 -4.94
C HIS A 9 -3.43 9.44 -3.86
N PHE A 10 -2.49 8.66 -3.34
CA PHE A 10 -2.77 7.74 -2.24
C PHE A 10 -3.22 8.49 -0.98
N GLU A 11 -2.50 9.54 -0.61
CA GLU A 11 -2.87 10.37 0.55
C GLU A 11 -4.28 10.93 0.39
N LYS A 12 -4.60 11.42 -0.80
CA LYS A 12 -5.90 11.98 -1.09
C LYS A 12 -7.00 10.94 -0.94
N THR A 13 -6.74 9.72 -1.43
CA THR A 13 -7.68 8.61 -1.31
C THR A 13 -7.93 8.27 0.17
N ILE A 14 -6.87 8.20 0.96
CA ILE A 14 -7.00 7.89 2.40
C ILE A 14 -7.82 8.95 3.12
N ARG A 15 -7.62 10.22 2.80
CA ARG A 15 -8.37 11.31 3.43
C ARG A 15 -9.87 11.24 3.14
N LYS A 16 -10.25 10.65 2.02
CA LYS A 16 -11.65 10.52 1.62
C LYS A 16 -12.37 9.36 2.27
N ILE A 17 -11.65 8.47 2.95
CA ILE A 17 -12.26 7.33 3.62
C ILE A 17 -13.02 7.83 4.85
N SER A 18 -14.35 7.64 4.83
CA SER A 18 -15.20 8.00 5.96
C SER A 18 -15.47 6.83 6.90
N ASP A 19 -15.26 5.61 6.44
CA ASP A 19 -15.46 4.40 7.24
C ASP A 19 -14.29 4.22 8.19
N ALA A 20 -14.53 4.43 9.48
CA ALA A 20 -13.48 4.33 10.50
C ALA A 20 -12.88 2.92 10.58
N GLY A 21 -13.71 1.89 10.41
CA GLY A 21 -13.24 0.51 10.42
C GLY A 21 -12.29 0.20 9.26
N LEU A 22 -12.65 0.67 8.07
CA LEU A 22 -11.78 0.50 6.90
C LEU A 22 -10.47 1.26 7.08
N LYS A 23 -10.56 2.49 7.54
CA LYS A 23 -9.38 3.33 7.77
C LYS A 23 -8.41 2.67 8.74
N GLU A 24 -8.92 2.08 9.80
CA GLU A 24 -8.11 1.37 10.78
C GLU A 24 -7.45 0.14 10.18
N ARG A 25 -8.17 -0.63 9.36
CA ARG A 25 -7.60 -1.81 8.71
C ARG A 25 -6.50 -1.44 7.72
N VAL A 26 -6.68 -0.35 6.97
CA VAL A 26 -5.65 0.16 6.07
C VAL A 26 -4.41 0.55 6.88
N LYS A 27 -4.62 1.26 7.97
CA LYS A 27 -3.54 1.71 8.85
C LYS A 27 -2.74 0.52 9.40
N GLN A 28 -3.43 -0.54 9.82
CA GLN A 28 -2.77 -1.75 10.31
C GLN A 28 -1.92 -2.40 9.24
N GLN A 29 -2.39 -2.44 8.00
CA GLN A 29 -1.63 -3.01 6.90
C GLN A 29 -0.42 -2.14 6.55
N ILE A 30 -0.55 -0.82 6.64
CA ILE A 30 0.58 0.09 6.43
C ILE A 30 1.68 -0.22 7.45
N VAL A 31 1.34 -0.36 8.71
CA VAL A 31 2.31 -0.69 9.77
C VAL A 31 2.96 -2.03 9.50
N LYS A 32 2.17 -3.02 9.10
CA LYS A 32 2.69 -4.35 8.78
C LYS A 32 3.68 -4.31 7.63
N ILE A 33 3.40 -3.52 6.59
CA ILE A 33 4.28 -3.38 5.44
C ILE A 33 5.57 -2.66 5.84
N ILE A 34 5.49 -1.67 6.72
CA ILE A 34 6.68 -0.97 7.22
C ILE A 34 7.59 -1.94 7.96
N ASN A 35 7.03 -2.86 8.73
CA ASN A 35 7.80 -3.86 9.46
C ASN A 35 8.30 -4.99 8.57
N ASP A 36 7.63 -5.25 7.45
CA ASP A 36 8.01 -6.28 6.49
C ASP A 36 7.73 -5.76 5.08
N PRO A 37 8.67 -5.01 4.48
CA PRO A 37 8.45 -4.38 3.17
C PRO A 37 8.17 -5.36 2.03
N LEU A 38 8.50 -6.63 2.20
CA LEU A 38 8.26 -7.67 1.19
C LEU A 38 6.95 -8.42 1.42
N ALA A 39 6.15 -7.99 2.38
CA ALA A 39 4.84 -8.58 2.63
C ALA A 39 3.90 -8.34 1.45
N GLY A 40 2.96 -9.26 1.28
CA GLY A 40 1.99 -9.19 0.19
C GLY A 40 2.46 -9.94 -1.03
N LYS A 41 1.63 -9.94 -2.05
CA LYS A 41 1.91 -10.65 -3.30
C LYS A 41 2.58 -9.73 -4.29
N PRO A 42 3.64 -10.20 -5.00
CA PRO A 42 4.21 -9.41 -6.09
C PRO A 42 3.15 -9.19 -7.17
N MET A 43 3.13 -8.00 -7.73
CA MET A 43 2.29 -7.75 -8.89
C MET A 43 2.91 -8.39 -10.13
N ARG A 44 2.04 -8.84 -11.03
CA ARG A 44 2.48 -9.55 -12.23
C ARG A 44 3.03 -8.59 -13.28
N TYR A 45 3.76 -9.17 -14.22
CA TYR A 45 4.26 -8.52 -15.44
C TYR A 45 5.33 -7.47 -15.14
N SER A 46 5.16 -6.26 -15.61
CA SER A 46 6.18 -5.23 -15.55
C SER A 46 6.39 -4.58 -14.18
N ARG A 47 5.59 -4.95 -13.19
CA ARG A 47 5.63 -4.31 -11.87
C ARG A 47 6.31 -5.19 -10.84
N LYS A 48 7.52 -5.62 -11.12
CA LYS A 48 8.23 -6.62 -10.31
C LYS A 48 8.47 -6.21 -8.86
N GLN A 49 8.63 -4.91 -8.60
CA GLN A 49 8.94 -4.43 -7.26
C GLN A 49 7.72 -3.88 -6.53
N THR A 50 6.58 -3.94 -7.18
CA THR A 50 5.32 -3.50 -6.60
C THR A 50 4.60 -4.69 -5.98
N ARG A 51 4.06 -4.50 -4.79
CA ARG A 51 3.31 -5.53 -4.09
C ARG A 51 1.95 -5.02 -3.70
N GLU A 52 1.01 -5.94 -3.54
CA GLU A 52 -0.32 -5.56 -3.10
C GLU A 52 -0.77 -6.42 -1.93
N VAL A 53 -1.56 -5.81 -1.05
CA VAL A 53 -2.17 -6.46 0.11
C VAL A 53 -3.67 -6.21 0.05
N TYR A 54 -4.43 -7.26 0.33
CA TYR A 54 -5.88 -7.17 0.28
C TYR A 54 -6.43 -6.61 1.60
N VAL A 55 -7.15 -5.49 1.50
CA VAL A 55 -7.90 -4.89 2.61
C VAL A 55 -9.34 -4.81 2.14
N PRO A 56 -10.14 -5.87 2.34
CA PRO A 56 -11.46 -5.97 1.71
C PRO A 56 -12.33 -4.73 1.89
N PRO A 57 -12.97 -4.24 0.85
CA PRO A 57 -12.95 -4.68 -0.54
C PRO A 57 -11.88 -4.02 -1.40
N PHE A 58 -10.87 -3.44 -0.78
CA PHE A 58 -9.82 -2.69 -1.46
C PHE A 58 -8.51 -3.47 -1.53
N ARG A 59 -7.63 -3.01 -2.41
CA ARG A 59 -6.25 -3.48 -2.48
C ARG A 59 -5.31 -2.30 -2.25
N LEU A 60 -4.30 -2.55 -1.43
CA LEU A 60 -3.28 -1.56 -1.08
C LEU A 60 -2.01 -1.91 -1.85
N SER A 61 -1.55 -0.99 -2.68
CA SER A 61 -0.37 -1.18 -3.52
C SER A 61 0.80 -0.39 -2.96
N SER A 62 1.97 -1.03 -2.88
CA SER A 62 3.19 -0.41 -2.37
C SER A 62 4.39 -0.84 -3.20
N TRP A 63 5.44 -0.04 -3.17
CA TRP A 63 6.71 -0.30 -3.84
C TRP A 63 7.84 -0.15 -2.84
N TYR A 64 8.75 -1.13 -2.83
CA TYR A 64 9.90 -1.10 -1.95
C TYR A 64 11.19 -1.04 -2.77
N ASP A 65 11.99 0.00 -2.53
CA ASP A 65 13.30 0.18 -3.12
C ASP A 65 14.35 -0.32 -2.12
N ARG A 66 14.92 -1.48 -2.40
CA ARG A 66 15.92 -2.10 -1.51
C ARG A 66 17.20 -1.27 -1.41
N ASN A 67 17.57 -0.60 -2.49
CA ASN A 67 18.81 0.17 -2.54
C ASN A 67 18.76 1.38 -1.61
N GLN A 68 17.60 1.98 -1.48
CA GLN A 68 17.40 3.16 -0.65
C GLN A 68 16.64 2.88 0.63
N ASP A 69 16.25 1.63 0.85
CA ASP A 69 15.44 1.23 1.99
C ASP A 69 14.21 2.13 2.13
N THR A 70 13.51 2.32 1.02
CA THR A 70 12.37 3.22 0.93
C THR A 70 11.11 2.48 0.50
N ILE A 71 10.03 2.67 1.24
CA ILE A 71 8.71 2.17 0.88
C ILE A 71 7.87 3.33 0.38
N VAL A 72 7.22 3.15 -0.79
CA VAL A 72 6.28 4.13 -1.32
C VAL A 72 4.91 3.48 -1.37
N PHE A 73 3.92 4.07 -0.70
CA PHE A 73 2.54 3.65 -0.81
C PHE A 73 1.92 4.33 -2.02
N LEU A 74 1.50 3.53 -2.99
CA LEU A 74 1.14 4.00 -4.33
C LEU A 74 -0.34 4.25 -4.50
N ALA A 75 -1.17 3.31 -4.07
CA ALA A 75 -2.60 3.39 -4.33
C ALA A 75 -3.40 2.51 -3.38
N LEU A 76 -4.62 2.93 -3.12
CA LEU A 76 -5.64 2.10 -2.52
C LEU A 76 -6.82 2.13 -3.49
N TYR A 77 -7.20 0.98 -4.02
CA TYR A 77 -8.24 0.91 -5.04
C TYR A 77 -9.16 -0.29 -4.77
N HIS A 78 -10.40 -0.14 -5.21
CA HIS A 78 -11.37 -1.22 -5.11
C HIS A 78 -10.99 -2.33 -6.08
N LYS A 79 -11.10 -3.59 -5.67
CA LYS A 79 -10.70 -4.72 -6.51
C LYS A 79 -11.35 -4.74 -7.89
N ASP A 80 -12.53 -4.15 -8.00
CA ASP A 80 -13.27 -4.10 -9.27
C ASP A 80 -12.82 -2.96 -10.19
N GLU A 81 -11.90 -2.12 -9.74
CA GLU A 81 -11.40 -0.99 -10.51
C GLU A 81 -10.11 -1.29 -11.27
N GLN A 82 -9.69 -2.52 -11.27
CA GLN A 82 -8.45 -2.92 -11.94
C GLN A 82 -8.52 -2.79 -13.45
#